data_4a08d77ec054db72864f3356855a1dae
#
_entry.id   4a08d77ec054db72864f3356855a1dae
#
_cell.length_a   1.000
_cell.length_b   1.000
_cell.length_c   1.000
_cell.angle_alpha   90.00
_cell.angle_beta   90.00
_cell.angle_gamma   90.00
#
_symmetry.space_group_name_H-M   'P 1'
#
loop_
_entity.id
_entity.type
_entity.pdbx_description
1 polymer ?
#
loop_
_entity_poly.entity_id
_entity_poly.type
_entity_poly.pdbx_seq_one_letter_code
_entity_poly.pdbx_strand_id
1 'polypeptide(L)'
;MKHLMSGNEATARGVYEAGIKVCSAYPGTPSTEILENLPQYGQEVYCEWAPNEKVATEVAYGASVAGSRAFCTMKMVGLNVAADPLFTAGYMGVNGAYVV
;
A
#
# COMPACT_ATOMS: atom_id res chain seq x y z
N MET A 1 -24.84 6.66 -6.25
CA MET A 1 -25.28 5.25 -6.34
C MET A 1 -24.66 4.45 -5.19
N LYS A 2 -25.42 3.55 -4.61
CA LYS A 2 -24.92 2.68 -3.54
C LYS A 2 -24.39 1.39 -4.13
N HIS A 3 -23.27 0.92 -3.62
CA HIS A 3 -22.66 -0.35 -4.01
C HIS A 3 -22.45 -1.22 -2.78
N LEU A 4 -22.67 -2.51 -2.95
CA LEU A 4 -22.28 -3.50 -1.95
C LEU A 4 -20.82 -3.87 -2.20
N MET A 5 -19.99 -3.71 -1.20
CA MET A 5 -18.56 -3.95 -1.30
C MET A 5 -18.06 -4.84 -0.17
N SER A 6 -17.05 -5.67 -0.45
CA SER A 6 -16.28 -6.32 0.61
C SER A 6 -15.41 -5.29 1.33
N GLY A 7 -14.86 -5.65 2.49
CA GLY A 7 -13.93 -4.77 3.20
C GLY A 7 -12.71 -4.40 2.37
N ASN A 8 -12.15 -5.37 1.62
CA ASN A 8 -10.99 -5.12 0.76
C ASN A 8 -11.32 -4.19 -0.40
N GLU A 9 -12.50 -4.36 -1.02
CA GLU A 9 -12.96 -3.45 -2.08
C GLU A 9 -13.15 -2.03 -1.55
N ALA A 10 -13.75 -1.89 -0.37
CA ALA A 10 -13.96 -0.60 0.26
C ALA A 10 -12.62 0.06 0.63
N THR A 11 -11.65 -0.72 1.11
CA THR A 11 -10.31 -0.22 1.41
C THR A 11 -9.63 0.28 0.13
N ALA A 12 -9.69 -0.49 -0.96
CA ALA A 12 -9.12 -0.08 -2.24
C ALA A 12 -9.76 1.23 -2.73
N ARG A 13 -11.08 1.36 -2.60
CA ARG A 13 -11.77 2.59 -2.95
C ARG A 13 -11.30 3.77 -2.10
N GLY A 14 -11.13 3.56 -0.80
CA GLY A 14 -10.61 4.59 0.11
C GLY A 14 -9.19 5.02 -0.24
N VAL A 15 -8.34 4.07 -0.62
CA VAL A 15 -6.97 4.34 -1.09
C VAL A 15 -7.00 5.24 -2.31
N TYR A 16 -7.85 4.94 -3.29
CA TYR A 16 -8.02 5.77 -4.47
C TYR A 16 -8.51 7.17 -4.12
N GLU A 17 -9.55 7.27 -3.29
CA GLU A 17 -10.13 8.57 -2.92
C GLU A 17 -9.18 9.42 -2.08
N ALA A 18 -8.29 8.79 -1.33
CA ALA A 18 -7.27 9.50 -0.54
C ALA A 18 -6.15 10.08 -1.39
N GLY A 19 -6.14 9.83 -2.69
CA GLY A 19 -5.13 10.35 -3.60
C GLY A 19 -3.80 9.61 -3.53
N ILE A 20 -3.82 8.36 -3.10
CA ILE A 20 -2.62 7.51 -3.11
C ILE A 20 -2.18 7.32 -4.56
N LYS A 21 -0.89 7.49 -4.83
CA LYS A 21 -0.32 7.36 -6.17
C LYS A 21 0.49 6.08 -6.36
N VAL A 22 1.02 5.52 -5.30
CA VAL A 22 1.83 4.30 -5.34
C VAL A 22 1.30 3.33 -4.31
N CYS A 23 0.98 2.12 -4.75
CA CYS A 23 0.60 1.01 -3.88
C CYS A 23 1.51 -0.17 -4.16
N SER A 24 2.20 -0.65 -3.15
CA SER A 24 3.06 -1.81 -3.23
C SER A 24 2.59 -2.86 -2.23
N ALA A 25 2.64 -4.13 -2.61
CA ALA A 25 2.12 -5.18 -1.76
C ALA A 25 2.85 -6.51 -1.95
N TYR A 26 2.74 -7.36 -0.95
CA TYR A 26 3.07 -8.77 -1.08
C TYR A 26 1.82 -9.59 -0.80
N PRO A 27 1.52 -10.62 -1.64
CA PRO A 27 0.29 -11.40 -1.49
C PRO A 27 0.18 -12.09 -0.13
N GLY A 28 -0.99 -12.02 0.47
CA GLY A 28 -1.28 -12.67 1.74
C GLY A 28 -2.72 -12.43 2.17
N THR A 29 -3.41 -13.50 2.54
CA THR A 29 -4.80 -13.42 3.00
C THR A 29 -4.85 -12.69 4.35
N PRO A 30 -5.77 -11.77 4.57
CA PRO A 30 -6.88 -11.38 3.67
C PRO A 30 -6.59 -10.17 2.78
N SER A 31 -5.40 -9.60 2.80
CA SER A 31 -5.12 -8.30 2.20
C SER A 31 -4.88 -8.29 0.69
N THR A 32 -4.63 -9.45 0.08
CA THR A 32 -4.30 -9.56 -1.35
C THR A 32 -5.26 -8.80 -2.25
N GLU A 33 -6.56 -8.91 -1.98
CA GLU A 33 -7.60 -8.33 -2.80
C GLU A 33 -7.62 -6.80 -2.79
N ILE A 34 -6.98 -6.16 -1.84
CA ILE A 34 -6.89 -4.70 -1.81
C ILE A 34 -6.14 -4.21 -3.04
N LEU A 35 -4.95 -4.75 -3.30
CA LEU A 35 -4.18 -4.35 -4.47
C LEU A 35 -4.82 -4.84 -5.76
N GLU A 36 -5.46 -6.01 -5.75
CA GLU A 36 -6.15 -6.54 -6.92
C GLU A 36 -7.30 -5.66 -7.38
N ASN A 37 -7.94 -4.94 -6.46
CA ASN A 37 -9.06 -4.07 -6.79
C ASN A 37 -8.64 -2.66 -7.25
N LEU A 38 -7.42 -2.24 -6.99
CA LEU A 38 -6.97 -0.89 -7.35
C LEU A 38 -6.90 -0.63 -8.86
N PRO A 39 -6.48 -1.59 -9.72
CA PRO A 39 -6.37 -1.31 -11.16
C PRO A 39 -7.68 -0.89 -11.83
N GLN A 40 -8.85 -1.20 -11.25
CA GLN A 40 -10.13 -0.77 -11.81
C GLN A 40 -10.28 0.76 -11.85
N TYR A 41 -9.50 1.48 -11.06
CA TYR A 41 -9.54 2.94 -11.00
C TYR A 41 -8.58 3.60 -11.99
N GLY A 42 -8.06 2.83 -12.94
CA GLY A 42 -7.24 3.33 -14.02
C GLY A 42 -5.76 3.44 -13.66
N GLN A 43 -5.05 4.30 -14.38
CA GLN A 43 -3.60 4.44 -14.25
C GLN A 43 -3.18 5.50 -13.23
N GLU A 44 -4.12 6.05 -12.49
CA GLU A 44 -3.83 7.08 -11.50
C GLU A 44 -3.09 6.54 -10.29
N VAL A 45 -3.20 5.22 -10.03
CA VAL A 45 -2.49 4.55 -8.94
C VAL A 45 -1.54 3.53 -9.55
N TYR A 46 -0.24 3.71 -9.32
CA TYR A 46 0.75 2.72 -9.69
C TYR A 46 0.69 1.57 -8.69
N CYS A 47 0.41 0.37 -9.18
CA CYS A 47 0.27 -0.83 -8.34
C CYS A 47 1.35 -1.84 -8.72
N GLU A 48 2.05 -2.37 -7.73
CA GLU A 48 3.13 -3.33 -7.94
C GLU A 48 3.14 -4.41 -6.87
N TRP A 49 3.25 -5.66 -7.29
CA TRP A 49 3.57 -6.76 -6.41
C TRP A 49 5.08 -6.81 -6.19
N ALA A 50 5.49 -6.95 -4.94
CA ALA A 50 6.90 -7.06 -4.56
C ALA A 50 7.24 -8.52 -4.24
N PRO A 51 8.54 -8.89 -4.26
CA PRO A 51 8.96 -10.26 -3.93
C PRO A 51 8.81 -10.62 -2.46
N ASN A 52 8.69 -9.64 -1.57
CA ASN A 52 8.39 -9.84 -0.15
C ASN A 52 7.93 -8.53 0.47
N GLU A 53 7.52 -8.59 1.73
CA GLU A 53 6.97 -7.43 2.45
C GLU A 53 8.00 -6.33 2.69
N LYS A 54 9.25 -6.70 2.89
CA LYS A 54 10.33 -5.72 3.06
C LYS A 54 10.46 -4.84 1.83
N VAL A 55 10.55 -5.46 0.65
CA VAL A 55 10.66 -4.72 -0.61
C VAL A 55 9.40 -3.90 -0.87
N ALA A 56 8.20 -4.46 -0.62
CA ALA A 56 6.96 -3.73 -0.78
C ALA A 56 6.97 -2.44 0.06
N THR A 57 7.38 -2.56 1.31
CA THR A 57 7.44 -1.43 2.23
C THR A 57 8.49 -0.42 1.81
N GLU A 58 9.65 -0.87 1.31
CA GLU A 58 10.71 0.01 0.83
C GLU A 58 10.28 0.79 -0.41
N VAL A 59 9.57 0.16 -1.35
CA VAL A 59 9.04 0.85 -2.53
C VAL A 59 8.07 1.96 -2.12
N ALA A 60 7.14 1.64 -1.24
CA ALA A 60 6.18 2.63 -0.73
C ALA A 60 6.88 3.76 0.04
N TYR A 61 7.88 3.41 0.85
CA TYR A 61 8.64 4.41 1.58
C TYR A 61 9.41 5.35 0.64
N GLY A 62 10.06 4.79 -0.39
CA GLY A 62 10.75 5.60 -1.39
C GLY A 62 9.82 6.58 -2.10
N ALA A 63 8.62 6.13 -2.45
CA ALA A 63 7.60 6.99 -3.04
C ALA A 63 7.20 8.13 -2.09
N SER A 64 7.06 7.83 -0.80
CA SER A 64 6.75 8.85 0.21
C SER A 64 7.89 9.86 0.36
N VAL A 65 9.13 9.40 0.39
CA VAL A 65 10.32 10.28 0.46
C VAL A 65 10.33 11.23 -0.74
N ALA A 66 9.94 10.74 -1.92
CA ALA A 66 9.85 11.54 -3.15
C ALA A 66 8.66 12.50 -3.16
N GLY A 67 7.80 12.46 -2.17
CA GLY A 67 6.67 13.38 -2.02
C GLY A 67 5.33 12.83 -2.45
N SER A 68 5.24 11.59 -2.92
CA SER A 68 3.98 10.96 -3.27
C SER A 68 3.26 10.39 -2.05
N ARG A 69 1.95 10.25 -2.15
CA ARG A 69 1.19 9.48 -1.18
C ARG A 69 1.34 8.01 -1.52
N ALA A 70 1.76 7.21 -0.56
CA ALA A 70 2.07 5.81 -0.78
C ALA A 70 1.33 4.91 0.21
N PHE A 71 1.00 3.72 -0.25
CA PHE A 71 0.30 2.71 0.51
C PHE A 71 0.97 1.36 0.31
N CYS A 72 1.20 0.65 1.40
CA CYS A 72 1.75 -0.70 1.37
C CYS A 72 0.80 -1.63 2.10
N THR A 73 0.55 -2.80 1.55
CA THR A 73 -0.35 -3.77 2.19
C THR A 73 0.26 -5.16 2.25
N MET A 74 -0.06 -5.88 3.31
CA MET A 74 0.45 -7.20 3.57
C MET A 74 -0.45 -7.93 4.56
N LYS A 75 -0.28 -9.24 4.71
CA LYS A 75 -0.95 -9.96 5.79
C LYS A 75 -0.34 -9.54 7.14
N MET A 76 -1.07 -9.76 8.23
CA MET A 76 -0.67 -9.31 9.55
C MET A 76 0.76 -9.73 9.93
N VAL A 77 1.12 -10.99 9.74
CA VAL A 77 2.45 -11.48 10.11
C VAL A 77 3.54 -11.00 9.16
N GLY A 78 3.19 -10.45 8.01
CA GLY A 78 4.14 -9.85 7.08
C GLY A 78 4.81 -8.61 7.66
N LEU A 79 4.22 -7.99 8.65
CA LEU A 79 4.79 -6.84 9.34
C LEU A 79 6.16 -7.18 9.96
N ASN A 80 6.35 -8.42 10.39
CA ASN A 80 7.64 -8.88 10.91
C ASN A 80 8.73 -8.81 9.84
N VAL A 81 8.42 -9.17 8.60
CA VAL A 81 9.37 -9.07 7.48
C VAL A 81 9.60 -7.60 7.10
N ALA A 82 8.59 -6.77 7.20
CA ALA A 82 8.65 -5.33 6.87
C ALA A 82 9.26 -4.47 7.98
N ALA A 83 9.66 -5.07 9.10
CA ALA A 83 10.09 -4.31 10.28
C ALA A 83 11.26 -3.36 10.00
N ASP A 84 12.26 -3.80 9.24
CA ASP A 84 13.44 -2.98 8.92
C ASP A 84 13.05 -1.64 8.27
N PRO A 85 12.41 -1.60 7.09
CA PRO A 85 12.04 -0.31 6.50
C PRO A 85 10.98 0.44 7.33
N LEU A 86 10.14 -0.27 8.07
CA LEU A 86 9.13 0.38 8.90
C LEU A 86 9.78 1.15 10.06
N PHE A 87 10.75 0.54 10.75
CA PHE A 87 11.50 1.24 11.78
C PHE A 87 12.34 2.37 11.21
N THR A 88 12.91 2.18 10.02
CA THR A 88 13.65 3.22 9.33
C THR A 88 12.75 4.42 9.03
N ALA A 89 11.53 4.18 8.53
CA ALA A 89 10.56 5.24 8.28
C ALA A 89 10.19 5.99 9.57
N GLY A 90 10.02 5.25 10.66
CA GLY A 90 9.73 5.86 11.96
C GLY A 90 10.87 6.74 12.47
N TYR A 91 12.11 6.33 12.19
CA TYR A 91 13.30 7.07 12.61
C TYR A 91 13.57 8.29 11.74
N MET A 92 13.48 8.13 10.41
CA MET A 92 13.83 9.17 9.45
C MET A 92 12.66 10.08 9.06
N GLY A 93 11.43 9.65 9.30
CA GLY A 93 10.26 10.39 8.88
C GLY A 93 9.93 10.19 7.40
N VAL A 94 8.86 10.82 6.98
CA VAL A 94 8.35 10.74 5.61
C VAL A 94 8.10 12.14 5.08
N ASN A 95 8.03 12.27 3.75
CA ASN A 95 7.72 13.53 3.10
C ASN A 95 6.26 13.54 2.61
N GLY A 96 5.87 12.56 1.81
CA GLY A 96 4.48 12.34 1.45
C GLY A 96 3.79 11.43 2.47
N ALA A 97 2.51 11.13 2.25
CA ALA A 97 1.80 10.19 3.10
C ALA A 97 2.37 8.78 2.94
N TYR A 98 2.42 8.04 4.04
CA TYR A 98 2.91 6.67 4.05
C TYR A 98 1.99 5.84 4.95
N VAL A 99 1.25 4.92 4.35
CA VAL A 99 0.27 4.09 5.06
C VAL A 99 0.61 2.62 4.89
N VAL A 100 0.57 1.88 5.98
CA VAL A 100 0.84 0.44 6.00
C VAL A 100 -0.38 -0.28 6.61
#